data_5839d173c339c7ab6ab2e1992cfbcfa2
#
_entry.id   5839d173c339c7ab6ab2e1992cfbcfa2
#
_cell.length_a   1.000
_cell.length_b   1.000
_cell.length_c   1.000
_cell.angle_alpha   90.00
_cell.angle_beta   90.00
_cell.angle_gamma   90.00
#
_symmetry.space_group_name_H-M   'P 1'
#
loop_
_entity.id
_entity.type
_entity.pdbx_description
1 polymer ?
#
loop_
_entity_poly.entity_id
_entity_poly.type
_entity_poly.pdbx_seq_one_letter_code
_entity_poly.pdbx_strand_id
1 'polypeptide(L)' 'MDHKTRIEKDIVMFQENIANLEKMELSEKQVSIFQLAKQYYEDSKYYLKKEDYFTAFGCINYAHGLLDAIIKF' A
#
# COMPACT_ATOMS: atom_id res chain seq x y z
N MET A 1 15.80 11.77 -7.63
CA MET A 1 14.33 11.68 -7.55
C MET A 1 13.90 12.23 -6.19
N ASP A 2 12.97 13.16 -6.16
CA ASP A 2 12.52 13.70 -4.89
C ASP A 2 11.59 12.73 -4.15
N HIS A 3 11.34 13.03 -2.88
CA HIS A 3 10.53 12.16 -2.03
C HIS A 3 9.09 12.01 -2.54
N LYS A 4 8.52 13.11 -3.02
CA LYS A 4 7.14 13.11 -3.51
C LYS A 4 6.99 12.16 -4.70
N THR A 5 7.87 12.27 -5.69
CA THR A 5 7.83 11.43 -6.88
C THR A 5 7.99 9.96 -6.53
N ARG A 6 8.89 9.65 -5.60
CA ARG A 6 9.12 8.29 -5.15
C ARG A 6 7.88 7.69 -4.49
N ILE A 7 7.24 8.47 -3.62
CA ILE A 7 6.03 8.04 -2.94
C ILE A 7 4.90 7.82 -3.94
N GLU A 8 4.75 8.72 -4.91
CA GLU A 8 3.75 8.58 -5.97
C GLU A 8 3.95 7.29 -6.77
N LYS A 9 5.19 6.95 -7.08
CA LYS A 9 5.52 5.69 -7.76
C LYS A 9 5.12 4.48 -6.92
N ASP A 10 5.43 4.52 -5.63
CA ASP A 10 5.09 3.43 -4.73
C ASP A 10 3.58 3.26 -4.60
N ILE A 11 2.83 4.36 -4.61
CA ILE A 11 1.36 4.32 -4.58
C ILE A 11 0.83 3.64 -5.85
N VAL A 12 1.36 3.98 -7.02
CA VAL A 12 0.95 3.37 -8.28
C VAL A 12 1.26 1.87 -8.28
N MET A 13 2.43 1.48 -7.80
CA MET A 13 2.78 0.06 -7.68
C MET A 13 1.81 -0.68 -6.77
N PHE A 14 1.40 -0.06 -5.67
CA PHE A 14 0.42 -0.64 -4.78
C PHE A 14 -0.92 -0.86 -5.48
N GLN A 15 -1.37 0.13 -6.27
CA GLN A 15 -2.60 0.03 -7.04
C GLN A 15 -2.57 -1.15 -8.02
N GLU A 16 -1.44 -1.34 -8.68
CA GLU A 16 -1.26 -2.47 -9.60
C GLU A 16 -1.32 -3.81 -8.86
N ASN A 17 -0.70 -3.87 -7.69
CA ASN A 17 -0.69 -5.09 -6.89
C ASN A 17 -2.07 -5.42 -6.34
N ILE A 18 -2.85 -4.40 -5.96
CA ILE A 18 -4.24 -4.60 -5.53
C ILE A 18 -5.05 -5.25 -6.66
N ALA A 19 -4.91 -4.73 -7.88
CA ALA A 19 -5.65 -5.26 -9.01
C ALA A 19 -5.35 -6.74 -9.23
N ASN A 20 -4.10 -7.15 -9.03
CA ASN A 20 -3.71 -8.55 -9.12
C ASN A 20 -4.31 -9.40 -7.99
N LEU A 21 -4.30 -8.86 -6.77
CA LEU A 21 -4.83 -9.58 -5.62
C LEU A 21 -6.35 -9.77 -5.69
N GLU A 22 -7.07 -8.82 -6.26
CA GLU A 22 -8.53 -8.90 -6.39
C GLU A 22 -8.96 -10.05 -7.29
N LYS A 23 -8.06 -10.56 -8.12
CA LYS A 23 -8.33 -11.73 -8.98
C LYS A 23 -8.07 -13.04 -8.27
N MET A 24 -7.53 -13.02 -7.06
CA MET A 24 -7.19 -14.21 -6.29
C MET A 24 -8.25 -14.51 -5.26
N GLU A 25 -8.38 -15.80 -4.95
CA GLU A 25 -9.26 -16.25 -3.88
C GLU A 25 -8.48 -16.18 -2.57
N LEU A 26 -8.90 -15.29 -1.66
CA LEU A 26 -8.19 -15.04 -0.41
C LEU A 26 -8.90 -15.69 0.77
N SER A 27 -8.11 -16.20 1.73
CA SER A 27 -8.64 -16.68 3.00
C SER A 27 -9.12 -15.50 3.85
N GLU A 28 -9.86 -15.79 4.93
CA GLU A 28 -10.34 -14.75 5.85
C GLU A 28 -9.18 -13.94 6.44
N LYS A 29 -8.09 -14.61 6.81
CA LYS A 29 -6.90 -13.94 7.34
C LYS A 29 -6.27 -13.02 6.29
N GLN A 30 -6.18 -13.49 5.05
CA GLN A 30 -5.63 -12.70 3.96
C GLN A 30 -6.50 -11.49 3.66
N VAL A 31 -7.83 -11.64 3.71
CA VAL A 31 -8.75 -10.52 3.51
C VAL A 31 -8.53 -9.47 4.60
N SER A 32 -8.36 -9.87 5.85
CA SER A 32 -8.10 -8.93 6.95
C SER A 32 -6.81 -8.16 6.74
N ILE A 33 -5.74 -8.84 6.31
CA ILE A 33 -4.46 -8.21 6.02
C ILE A 33 -4.60 -7.26 4.84
N PHE A 34 -5.34 -7.66 3.81
CA PHE A 34 -5.60 -6.84 2.63
C PHE A 34 -6.31 -5.55 3.00
N GLN A 35 -7.34 -5.64 3.87
CA GLN A 35 -8.07 -4.47 4.33
C GLN A 35 -7.17 -3.50 5.10
N LEU A 36 -6.30 -4.04 5.94
CA LEU A 36 -5.35 -3.22 6.68
C LEU A 36 -4.35 -2.54 5.72
N ALA A 37 -3.86 -3.27 4.72
CA ALA A 37 -2.97 -2.71 3.71
C ALA A 37 -3.63 -1.56 2.97
N LYS A 38 -4.90 -1.70 2.60
CA LYS A 38 -5.65 -0.65 1.92
C LYS A 38 -5.82 0.58 2.80
N GLN A 39 -6.01 0.39 4.10
CA GLN A 39 -6.11 1.50 5.04
C GLN A 39 -4.81 2.32 5.08
N TYR A 40 -3.67 1.65 5.18
CA TYR A 40 -2.37 2.33 5.15
C TYR A 40 -2.11 3.00 3.81
N TYR A 41 -2.55 2.39 2.73
CA TYR A 41 -2.47 3.00 1.41
C TYR A 41 -3.26 4.31 1.34
N GLU A 42 -4.49 4.31 1.85
CA GLU A 42 -5.30 5.53 1.90
C GLU A 42 -4.64 6.59 2.77
N ASP A 43 -4.08 6.17 3.91
CA ASP A 43 -3.35 7.09 4.79
C ASP A 43 -2.14 7.71 4.08
N SER A 44 -1.43 6.92 3.28
CA SER A 44 -0.28 7.45 2.55
C SER A 44 -0.67 8.56 1.58
N LYS A 45 -1.81 8.40 0.91
CA LYS A 45 -2.33 9.44 0.01
C LYS A 45 -2.71 10.70 0.77
N TYR A 46 -3.32 10.52 1.94
CA TYR A 46 -3.70 11.65 2.80
C TYR A 46 -2.48 12.46 3.22
N TYR A 47 -1.45 11.78 3.72
CA TYR A 47 -0.24 12.46 4.19
C TYR A 47 0.57 13.03 3.04
N LEU A 48 0.55 12.41 1.87
CA LEU A 48 1.19 12.97 0.68
C LEU A 48 0.56 14.31 0.31
N LYS A 49 -0.77 14.38 0.37
CA LYS A 49 -1.52 15.60 0.09
C LYS A 49 -1.19 16.71 1.09
N LYS A 50 -0.90 16.32 2.34
CA LYS A 50 -0.48 17.25 3.39
C LYS A 50 1.01 17.63 3.30
N GLU A 51 1.72 17.06 2.34
CA GLU A 51 3.17 17.26 2.17
C GLU A 51 3.98 16.71 3.34
N ASP A 52 3.40 15.80 4.13
CA ASP A 52 4.11 15.06 5.16
C ASP A 52 4.70 13.80 4.53
N TYR A 53 5.83 13.98 3.84
CA TYR A 53 6.43 12.91 3.05
C TYR A 53 7.00 11.79 3.91
N PHE A 54 7.50 12.11 5.08
CA PHE A 54 8.03 11.09 5.98
C PHE A 54 6.94 10.11 6.40
N THR A 55 5.79 10.62 6.82
CA THR A 55 4.67 9.80 7.26
C THR A 55 4.05 9.04 6.07
N ALA A 56 3.89 9.74 4.93
CA ALA A 56 3.35 9.11 3.73
C ALA A 56 4.23 7.94 3.27
N PHE A 57 5.54 8.11 3.29
CA PHE A 57 6.50 7.08 2.90
C PHE A 57 6.38 5.86 3.82
N GLY A 58 6.30 6.08 5.13
CA GLY A 58 6.13 5.00 6.10
C GLY A 58 4.83 4.22 5.88
N CYS A 59 3.74 4.92 5.61
CA CYS A 59 2.44 4.30 5.37
C CYS A 59 2.46 3.41 4.12
N ILE A 60 3.00 3.93 3.00
CA ILE A 60 2.99 3.14 1.76
C ILE A 60 3.96 1.95 1.85
N ASN A 61 5.08 2.10 2.54
CA ASN A 61 6.01 0.99 2.74
C ASN A 61 5.38 -0.11 3.60
N TYR A 62 4.68 0.27 4.64
CA TYR A 62 3.99 -0.69 5.50
C TYR A 62 2.90 -1.42 4.71
N ALA A 63 2.15 -0.68 3.89
CA ALA A 63 1.12 -1.27 3.04
C ALA A 63 1.70 -2.29 2.07
N HIS A 64 2.82 -1.97 1.43
CA HIS A 64 3.51 -2.92 0.55
C HIS A 64 3.97 -4.17 1.29
N GLY A 65 4.49 -4.01 2.51
CA GLY A 65 4.89 -5.14 3.33
C GLY A 65 3.74 -6.09 3.64
N LEU A 66 2.57 -5.53 3.91
CA LEU A 66 1.36 -6.32 4.17
C LEU A 66 0.93 -7.08 2.91
N LEU A 67 0.96 -6.43 1.73
CA LEU A 67 0.65 -7.12 0.48
C LEU A 67 1.65 -8.23 0.19
N ASP A 68 2.92 -7.99 0.42
CA ASP A 68 3.95 -9.02 0.23
C ASP A 68 3.69 -10.24 1.11
N ALA A 69 3.24 -10.03 2.34
CA ALA A 69 2.89 -11.12 3.23
C ALA A 69 1.76 -11.99 2.66
N ILE A 70 0.79 -11.37 1.99
CA ILE A 70 -0.29 -12.12 1.34
C ILE A 70 0.22 -12.88 0.13
N ILE A 71 1.02 -12.22 -0.72
CA ILE A 71 1.46 -12.78 -1.99
C ILE A 71 2.46 -13.92 -1.78
N LYS A 72 3.37 -13.76 -0.81
CA LYS A 72 4.47 -14.72 -0.61
C LYS A 72 4.11 -15.86 0.33
N PHE A 73 3.11 -15.70 1.13
CA PHE A 73 2.69 -16.69 2.12
C PHE A 73 1.19 -16.98 2.04
#